data_425707f3631ecd9231ab8c0fbc2a5b80
#
_entry.id   425707f3631ecd9231ab8c0fbc2a5b80
#
_cell.length_a   1.000
_cell.length_b   1.000
_cell.length_c   1.000
_cell.angle_alpha   90.00
_cell.angle_beta   90.00
_cell.angle_gamma   90.00
#
_symmetry.space_group_name_H-M   'P 1'
#
loop_
_entity.id
_entity.type
_entity.pdbx_description
1 polymer ?
#
loop_
_entity_poly.entity_id
_entity_poly.type
_entity_poly.pdbx_seq_one_letter_code
_entity_poly.pdbx_strand_id
1 'polypeptide(L)'
;MVSNGFVVPVSDDERVATIKAIDELNAIEHVKYMSLSMLADTAGIRQTKMRHVLDDLMQSGSITRYIASENIKLPRYYYVVEAHGRELVAQISEANQHG
;
A
#
# COMPACT_ATOMS: atom_id res chain seq x y z
N MET A 1 -21.14 -15.93 -12.36
CA MET A 1 -20.79 -15.27 -12.17
C MET A 1 -20.76 -14.59 -11.68
N VAL A 2 -20.62 -14.35 -11.41
CA VAL A 2 -20.32 -13.68 -10.97
C VAL A 2 -20.32 -13.03 -10.46
N SER A 3 -19.91 -12.78 -10.15
CA SER A 3 -19.73 -12.19 -9.59
C SER A 3 -19.95 -11.32 -9.10
N ASN A 4 -20.04 -11.01 -8.93
CA ASN A 4 -20.21 -10.17 -8.56
C ASN A 4 -19.76 -9.35 -7.93
N GLY A 5 -19.50 -9.32 -8.05
CA GLY A 5 -18.76 -8.67 -7.07
C GLY A 5 -18.37 -7.25 -7.31
N PHE A 6 -18.23 -6.53 -6.22
CA PHE A 6 -17.75 -5.18 -6.31
C PHE A 6 -16.24 -5.20 -6.36
N VAL A 7 -15.70 -4.72 -7.46
CA VAL A 7 -14.29 -4.39 -7.53
C VAL A 7 -14.17 -2.91 -7.22
N VAL A 8 -13.54 -2.58 -6.10
CA VAL A 8 -13.30 -1.18 -5.76
C VAL A 8 -12.13 -0.71 -6.60
N PRO A 9 -12.33 0.26 -7.49
CA PRO A 9 -11.25 0.72 -8.35
C PRO A 9 -10.16 1.42 -7.54
N VAL A 10 -8.92 1.15 -7.91
CA VAL A 10 -7.74 1.75 -7.30
C VAL A 10 -7.04 2.57 -8.36
N SER A 11 -6.83 3.85 -8.12
CA SER A 11 -6.19 4.73 -9.08
C SER A 11 -4.66 4.67 -8.95
N ASP A 12 -3.98 5.10 -10.00
CA ASP A 12 -2.53 5.21 -9.98
C ASP A 12 -2.05 6.19 -8.91
N ASP A 13 -2.77 7.29 -8.71
CA ASP A 13 -2.43 8.25 -7.66
C ASP A 13 -2.47 7.60 -6.28
N GLU A 14 -3.45 6.74 -6.05
CA GLU A 14 -3.59 6.03 -4.78
C GLU A 14 -2.46 5.00 -4.60
N ARG A 15 -2.07 4.33 -5.67
CA ARG A 15 -0.94 3.38 -5.64
C ARG A 15 0.35 4.10 -5.28
N VAL A 16 0.63 5.21 -5.96
CA VAL A 16 1.84 5.99 -5.72
C VAL A 16 1.85 6.54 -4.30
N ALA A 17 0.74 7.13 -3.85
CA ALA A 17 0.64 7.69 -2.50
C ALA A 17 0.89 6.62 -1.43
N THR A 18 0.37 5.42 -1.65
CA THR A 18 0.53 4.31 -0.69
C THR A 18 1.96 3.81 -0.66
N ILE A 19 2.60 3.67 -1.82
CA ILE A 19 4.01 3.24 -1.89
C ILE A 19 4.90 4.27 -1.21
N LYS A 20 4.67 5.55 -1.45
CA LYS A 20 5.42 6.61 -0.79
C LYS A 20 5.21 6.62 0.72
N ALA A 21 3.98 6.35 1.18
CA ALA A 21 3.68 6.26 2.60
C ALA A 21 4.45 5.10 3.25
N ILE A 22 4.50 3.96 2.59
CA ILE A 22 5.24 2.80 3.10
C ILE A 22 6.73 3.14 3.18
N ASP A 23 7.30 3.74 2.14
CA ASP A 23 8.71 4.15 2.13
C ASP A 23 9.00 5.13 3.26
N GLU A 24 8.11 6.09 3.47
CA GLU A 24 8.26 7.09 4.51
C GLU A 24 8.28 6.45 5.89
N LEU A 25 7.36 5.52 6.14
CA LEU A 25 7.28 4.80 7.41
C LEU A 25 8.44 3.83 7.59
N ASN A 26 8.92 3.21 6.50
CA ASN A 26 10.11 2.35 6.55
C ASN A 26 11.35 3.11 7.02
N ALA A 27 11.44 4.39 6.69
CA ALA A 27 12.58 5.23 7.04
C ALA A 27 12.59 5.63 8.52
N ILE A 28 11.49 5.48 9.23
CA ILE A 28 11.38 5.83 10.64
C ILE A 28 11.80 4.64 11.49
N GLU A 29 12.93 4.78 12.17
CA GLU A 29 13.57 3.69 12.90
C GLU A 29 12.67 3.03 13.96
N HIS A 30 11.88 3.81 14.67
CA HIS A 30 11.06 3.28 15.76
C HIS A 30 9.73 2.69 15.30
N VAL A 31 9.38 2.80 14.02
CA VAL A 31 8.15 2.21 13.48
C VAL A 31 8.40 0.72 13.27
N LYS A 32 7.75 -0.12 14.07
CA LYS A 32 7.91 -1.56 14.04
C LYS A 32 6.72 -2.28 13.40
N TYR A 33 5.64 -1.58 13.18
CA TYR A 33 4.46 -2.09 12.47
C TYR A 33 3.74 -0.92 11.81
N MET A 34 2.89 -1.24 10.85
CA MET A 34 2.10 -0.24 10.14
C MET A 34 0.63 -0.62 10.23
N SER A 35 -0.15 0.18 10.94
CA SER A 35 -1.60 -0.03 11.01
C SER A 35 -2.26 0.57 9.77
N LEU A 36 -3.49 0.16 9.52
CA LEU A 36 -4.28 0.73 8.44
C LEU A 36 -4.44 2.24 8.64
N SER A 37 -4.65 2.67 9.88
CA SER A 37 -4.78 4.08 10.22
C SER A 37 -3.51 4.87 9.90
N MET A 38 -2.35 4.34 10.27
CA MET A 38 -1.05 4.99 9.98
C MET A 38 -0.85 5.17 8.47
N LEU A 39 -1.11 4.12 7.72
CA LEU A 39 -0.94 4.15 6.26
C LEU A 39 -1.92 5.11 5.62
N ALA A 40 -3.17 5.07 6.05
CA ALA A 40 -4.21 5.95 5.53
C ALA A 40 -3.88 7.42 5.80
N ASP A 41 -3.47 7.74 7.03
CA ASP A 41 -3.10 9.10 7.40
C ASP A 41 -1.89 9.60 6.61
N THR A 42 -0.87 8.76 6.51
CA THR A 42 0.37 9.14 5.81
C THR A 42 0.13 9.34 4.31
N ALA A 43 -0.70 8.49 3.72
CA ALA A 43 -1.00 8.55 2.29
C ALA A 43 -2.10 9.56 1.94
N GLY A 44 -2.87 10.02 2.94
CA GLY A 44 -4.01 10.90 2.67
C GLY A 44 -5.18 10.18 2.02
N ILE A 45 -5.38 8.92 2.38
CA ILE A 45 -6.43 8.05 1.81
C ILE A 45 -7.31 7.55 2.95
N ARG A 46 -8.60 7.36 2.71
CA ARG A 46 -9.52 6.81 3.71
C ARG A 46 -9.12 5.38 4.04
N GLN A 47 -9.31 4.97 5.29
CA GLN A 47 -8.93 3.63 5.74
C GLN A 47 -9.60 2.52 4.94
N THR A 48 -10.89 2.68 4.62
CA THR A 48 -11.62 1.68 3.84
C THR A 48 -11.02 1.52 2.44
N LYS A 49 -10.61 2.63 1.83
CA LYS A 49 -9.97 2.60 0.53
C LYS A 49 -8.55 2.05 0.62
N MET A 50 -7.81 2.43 1.66
CA MET A 50 -6.45 1.96 1.88
C MET A 50 -6.37 0.43 1.88
N ARG A 51 -7.34 -0.24 2.48
CA ARG A 51 -7.38 -1.69 2.50
C ARG A 51 -7.38 -2.27 1.07
N HIS A 52 -8.16 -1.67 0.17
CA HIS A 52 -8.22 -2.10 -1.23
C HIS A 52 -6.92 -1.81 -1.97
N VAL A 53 -6.30 -0.66 -1.70
CA VAL A 53 -5.03 -0.30 -2.33
C VAL A 53 -3.92 -1.27 -1.91
N LEU A 54 -3.87 -1.61 -0.62
CA LEU A 54 -2.88 -2.57 -0.12
C LEU A 54 -3.06 -3.94 -0.77
N ASP A 55 -4.31 -4.42 -0.87
CA ASP A 55 -4.60 -5.69 -1.52
C ASP A 55 -4.16 -5.67 -2.99
N ASP A 56 -4.45 -4.60 -3.69
CA ASP A 56 -4.05 -4.41 -5.08
C ASP A 56 -2.53 -4.49 -5.24
N LEU A 57 -1.81 -3.77 -4.39
CA LEU A 57 -0.34 -3.73 -4.46
C LEU A 57 0.29 -5.05 -4.05
N MET A 58 -0.30 -5.77 -3.10
CA MET A 58 0.18 -7.10 -2.72
C MET A 58 -0.04 -8.11 -3.84
N GLN A 59 -1.20 -8.07 -4.49
CA GLN A 59 -1.51 -8.98 -5.59
C GLN A 59 -0.59 -8.79 -6.79
N SER A 60 -0.21 -7.55 -7.05
CA SER A 60 0.69 -7.25 -8.17
C SER A 60 2.17 -7.49 -7.84
N GLY A 61 2.48 -7.82 -6.58
CA GLY A 61 3.87 -8.01 -6.17
C GLY A 61 4.62 -6.70 -5.95
N SER A 62 3.90 -5.60 -5.85
CA SER A 62 4.51 -4.27 -5.65
C SER A 62 4.97 -4.04 -4.23
N ILE A 63 4.29 -4.67 -3.26
CA ILE A 63 4.65 -4.61 -1.85
C ILE A 63 4.53 -6.00 -1.24
N THR A 64 5.21 -6.21 -0.12
CA THR A 64 5.12 -7.45 0.66
C THR A 64 4.71 -7.11 2.09
N ARG A 65 3.86 -7.93 2.66
CA ARG A 65 3.39 -7.80 4.03
C ARG A 65 4.04 -8.86 4.91
N TYR A 66 4.61 -8.42 6.01
CA TYR A 66 5.21 -9.32 7.01
C TYR A 66 4.44 -9.22 8.32
N ILE A 67 4.40 -10.31 9.07
CA ILE A 67 3.79 -10.32 10.39
C ILE A 67 4.78 -9.70 11.37
N ALA A 68 4.42 -8.55 11.93
CA ALA A 68 5.25 -7.85 12.90
C ALA A 68 4.98 -8.30 14.33
N SER A 69 3.79 -8.84 14.59
CA SER A 69 3.43 -9.37 15.89
C SER A 69 2.46 -10.52 15.68
N GLU A 70 2.70 -11.64 16.36
CA GLU A 70 1.87 -12.83 16.26
C GLU A 70 0.68 -12.83 17.22
N ASN A 71 0.33 -11.70 17.76
CA ASN A 71 -0.86 -11.60 18.60
C ASN A 71 -2.08 -11.95 17.77
N ILE A 72 -2.70 -13.08 18.10
CA ILE A 72 -3.81 -13.64 17.33
C ILE A 72 -5.02 -12.69 17.32
N LYS A 73 -5.25 -11.97 18.40
CA LYS A 73 -6.41 -11.07 18.51
C LYS A 73 -6.24 -9.79 17.72
N LEU A 74 -5.01 -9.27 17.66
CA LEU A 74 -4.70 -8.03 16.95
C LEU A 74 -3.38 -8.22 16.21
N PRO A 75 -3.41 -8.96 15.10
CA PRO A 75 -2.19 -9.15 14.32
C PRO A 75 -1.69 -7.81 13.81
N ARG A 76 -0.39 -7.60 13.88
CA ARG A 76 0.25 -6.40 13.40
C ARG A 76 1.14 -6.73 12.22
N TYR A 77 1.16 -5.87 11.24
CA TYR A 77 1.86 -6.10 9.99
C TYR A 77 2.88 -5.00 9.71
N TYR A 78 3.87 -5.34 8.95
CA TYR A 78 4.87 -4.41 8.43
C TYR A 78 4.92 -4.59 6.92
N TYR A 79 4.99 -3.50 6.18
CA TYR A 79 5.00 -3.53 4.72
C TYR A 79 6.32 -3.02 4.19
N VAL A 80 6.77 -3.60 3.08
CA VAL A 80 7.96 -3.12 2.38
C VAL A 80 7.65 -3.01 0.89
N VAL A 81 8.32 -2.07 0.21
CA VAL A 81 8.17 -1.87 -1.22
C VAL A 81 9.15 -2.79 -1.95
N GLU A 82 8.62 -3.55 -2.90
CA GLU A 82 9.44 -4.43 -3.73
C GLU A 82 9.91 -3.71 -4.99
N ALA A 83 10.83 -4.32 -5.72
CA ALA A 83 11.36 -3.74 -6.97
C ALA A 83 10.24 -3.40 -7.95
N HIS A 84 9.26 -4.28 -8.08
CA HIS A 84 8.11 -4.08 -8.96
C HIS A 84 7.32 -2.82 -8.57
N GLY A 85 7.18 -2.56 -7.27
CA GLY A 85 6.50 -1.36 -6.79
C GLY A 85 7.26 -0.08 -7.17
N ARG A 86 8.58 -0.13 -7.12
CA ARG A 86 9.40 1.02 -7.51
C ARG A 86 9.30 1.28 -9.01
N GLU A 87 9.26 0.22 -9.80
CA GLU A 87 9.05 0.34 -11.25
C GLU A 87 7.69 0.95 -11.55
N LEU A 88 6.68 0.53 -10.83
CA LEU A 88 5.32 1.05 -10.99
C LEU A 88 5.28 2.57 -10.75
N VAL A 89 5.89 3.02 -9.66
CA VAL A 89 5.97 4.45 -9.35
C VAL A 89 6.71 5.21 -10.44
N ALA A 90 7.82 4.66 -10.92
CA ALA A 90 8.61 5.28 -12.00
C ALA A 90 7.79 5.41 -13.27
N GLN A 91 7.07 4.35 -13.67
CA GLN A 91 6.23 4.35 -14.87
C GLN A 91 5.10 5.37 -14.77
N ILE A 92 4.43 5.43 -13.63
CA ILE A 92 3.34 6.39 -13.42
C ILE A 92 3.88 7.82 -13.45
N SER A 93 4.99 8.08 -12.78
CA SER A 93 5.61 9.40 -12.75
C SER A 93 6.04 9.86 -14.14
N GLU A 94 6.59 8.93 -14.93
CA GLU A 94 7.00 9.19 -16.30
C GLU A 94 5.81 9.55 -17.18
N ALA A 95 4.73 8.79 -17.07
CA ALA A 95 3.50 9.05 -17.81
C ALA A 95 2.91 10.42 -17.46
N ASN A 96 2.96 10.80 -16.19
CA ASN A 96 2.46 12.08 -15.73
C ASN A 96 3.30 13.27 -16.23
N GLN A 97 4.59 13.04 -16.46
CA GLN A 97 5.47 14.09 -16.98
C GLN A 97 5.16 14.44 -18.43
N HIS A 98 4.61 13.49 -19.18
CA HIS A 98 4.27 13.66 -20.58
C HIS A 98 2.83 14.12 -20.79
N GLY A 99 2.06 14.11 -19.73
CA GLY A 99 0.65 14.54 -19.75
C GLY A 99 0.46 16.02 -19.61
#